data_a105dba56fb5d56a80701985c880ef2a
#
_entry.id   a105dba56fb5d56a80701985c880ef2a
#
_cell.length_a   1.000
_cell.length_b   1.000
_cell.length_c   1.000
_cell.angle_alpha   90.00
_cell.angle_beta   90.00
_cell.angle_gamma   90.00
#
_symmetry.space_group_name_H-M   'P 1'
#
loop_
_entity.id
_entity.type
_entity.pdbx_description
1 polymer ?
#
loop_
_entity_poly.entity_id
_entity_poly.type
_entity_poly.pdbx_seq_one_letter_code
_entity_poly.pdbx_strand_id
1 'polypeptide(L)'
;MSKSQRTKALEIPPQVKKAVFERDGGACIWCAKRGDPNAHYIPRSRGGLGIEENILTLCWDCHFKYDHTDNRERMGEFFKGYLKSKYPDWDEKKLVYKKLY
;
A
#
# COMPACT_ATOMS: atom_id res chain seq x y z
N MET A 1 -16.15 0.51 21.02
CA MET A 1 -15.84 1.90 20.65
C MET A 1 -15.77 2.04 19.14
N SER A 2 -16.31 3.12 18.63
CA SER A 2 -16.22 3.38 17.19
C SER A 2 -14.83 3.87 16.82
N LYS A 3 -14.36 3.46 15.64
CA LYS A 3 -13.08 3.92 15.12
C LYS A 3 -13.23 5.34 14.62
N SER A 4 -12.16 6.14 14.71
CA SER A 4 -12.15 7.47 14.12
C SER A 4 -12.26 7.39 12.60
N GLN A 5 -12.64 8.49 11.95
CA GLN A 5 -12.69 8.54 10.49
C GLN A 5 -11.30 8.28 9.89
N ARG A 6 -10.25 8.82 10.53
CA ARG A 6 -8.88 8.60 10.08
C ARG A 6 -8.53 7.12 10.14
N THR A 7 -8.80 6.45 11.26
CA THR A 7 -8.49 5.02 11.39
C THR A 7 -9.19 4.20 10.32
N LYS A 8 -10.48 4.48 10.09
CA LYS A 8 -11.23 3.77 9.05
C LYS A 8 -10.64 3.99 7.66
N ALA A 9 -10.23 5.23 7.35
CA ALA A 9 -9.68 5.55 6.04
C ALA A 9 -8.33 4.87 5.77
N LEU A 10 -7.57 4.56 6.82
CA LEU A 10 -6.26 3.91 6.69
C LEU A 10 -6.34 2.39 6.67
N GLU A 11 -7.44 1.82 7.12
CA GLU A 11 -7.64 0.37 7.06
C GLU A 11 -7.86 -0.07 5.62
N ILE A 12 -7.49 -1.32 5.34
CA ILE A 12 -7.66 -1.88 4.00
C ILE A 12 -8.96 -2.69 3.97
N PRO A 13 -10.02 -2.20 3.28
CA PRO A 13 -11.26 -2.97 3.20
C PRO A 13 -11.08 -4.28 2.44
N PRO A 14 -11.90 -5.30 2.70
CA PRO A 14 -11.77 -6.58 1.99
C PRO A 14 -11.81 -6.47 0.47
N GLN A 15 -12.65 -5.59 -0.08
CA GLN A 15 -12.73 -5.42 -1.53
C GLN A 15 -11.45 -4.83 -2.11
N VAL A 16 -10.75 -3.99 -1.35
CA VAL A 16 -9.45 -3.44 -1.77
C VAL A 16 -8.39 -4.54 -1.74
N LYS A 17 -8.37 -5.36 -0.68
CA LYS A 17 -7.43 -6.49 -0.59
C LYS A 17 -7.61 -7.43 -1.77
N LYS A 18 -8.85 -7.74 -2.12
CA LYS A 18 -9.14 -8.63 -3.24
C LYS A 18 -8.65 -8.02 -4.56
N ALA A 19 -8.95 -6.76 -4.80
CA ALA A 19 -8.52 -6.08 -6.03
C ALA A 19 -7.00 -6.01 -6.15
N VAL A 20 -6.32 -5.69 -5.04
CA VAL A 20 -4.86 -5.62 -5.01
C VAL A 20 -4.23 -7.01 -5.24
N PHE A 21 -4.76 -8.03 -4.58
CA PHE A 21 -4.26 -9.40 -4.73
C PHE A 21 -4.40 -9.85 -6.18
N GLU A 22 -5.55 -9.62 -6.80
CA GLU A 22 -5.79 -9.97 -8.20
C GLU A 22 -4.89 -9.18 -9.16
N ARG A 23 -4.76 -7.87 -8.93
CA ARG A 23 -3.88 -7.01 -9.73
C ARG A 23 -2.45 -7.53 -9.73
N ASP A 24 -1.96 -7.96 -8.56
CA ASP A 24 -0.57 -8.38 -8.37
C ASP A 24 -0.37 -9.88 -8.59
N GLY A 25 -1.43 -10.61 -8.94
CA GLY A 25 -1.34 -12.05 -9.21
C GLY A 25 -1.00 -12.89 -8.00
N GLY A 26 -1.31 -12.39 -6.79
CA GLY A 26 -1.04 -13.10 -5.54
C GLY A 26 0.43 -13.21 -5.19
N ALA A 27 1.30 -12.54 -5.93
CA ALA A 27 2.75 -12.60 -5.75
C ALA A 27 3.30 -11.29 -5.21
N CYS A 28 4.32 -11.41 -4.37
CA CYS A 28 5.08 -10.25 -3.90
C CYS A 28 5.64 -9.51 -5.11
N ILE A 29 5.35 -8.24 -5.23
CA ILE A 29 5.79 -7.46 -6.39
C ILE A 29 7.29 -7.14 -6.34
N TRP A 30 7.96 -7.42 -5.22
CA TRP A 30 9.41 -7.23 -5.11
C TRP A 30 10.20 -8.50 -5.42
N CYS A 31 9.81 -9.64 -4.82
CA CYS A 31 10.59 -10.87 -4.95
C CYS A 31 9.85 -12.00 -5.67
N ALA A 32 8.60 -11.81 -6.04
CA ALA A 32 7.76 -12.77 -6.76
C ALA A 32 7.30 -13.99 -5.96
N LYS A 33 7.67 -14.10 -4.69
CA LYS A 33 7.13 -15.16 -3.83
C LYS A 33 5.67 -14.87 -3.51
N ARG A 34 4.95 -15.87 -3.02
CA ARG A 34 3.58 -15.66 -2.57
C ARG A 34 3.53 -14.53 -1.55
N GLY A 35 2.56 -13.61 -1.70
CA GLY A 35 2.44 -12.46 -0.81
C GLY A 35 1.00 -12.21 -0.38
N ASP A 36 0.84 -11.17 0.44
CA ASP A 36 -0.45 -10.73 0.95
C ASP A 36 -0.66 -9.25 0.63
N PRO A 37 -1.91 -8.82 0.36
CA PRO A 37 -2.21 -7.43 -0.04
C PRO A 37 -2.36 -6.52 1.18
N ASN A 38 -1.34 -6.47 2.01
CA ASN A 38 -1.38 -5.77 3.30
C ASN A 38 -0.38 -4.62 3.43
N ALA A 39 0.42 -4.35 2.42
CA ALA A 39 1.48 -3.35 2.54
C ALA A 39 1.03 -1.98 2.04
N HIS A 40 1.20 -0.96 2.88
CA HIS A 40 0.95 0.43 2.50
C HIS A 40 2.22 1.02 1.87
N TYR A 41 2.10 1.58 0.67
CA TYR A 41 3.21 2.31 0.06
C TYR A 41 3.56 3.54 0.91
N ILE A 42 2.56 4.39 1.21
CA ILE A 42 2.71 5.42 2.23
C ILE A 42 2.16 4.81 3.51
N PRO A 43 2.98 4.73 4.58
CA PRO A 43 2.58 4.02 5.79
C PRO A 43 1.43 4.68 6.53
N ARG A 44 0.71 3.88 7.31
CA ARG A 44 -0.39 4.38 8.12
C ARG A 44 0.06 5.47 9.08
N SER A 45 1.28 5.36 9.60
CA SER A 45 1.84 6.37 10.51
C SER A 45 1.93 7.75 9.87
N ARG A 46 1.96 7.81 8.54
CA ARG A 46 2.01 9.06 7.78
C ARG A 46 0.68 9.35 7.10
N GLY A 47 -0.37 8.67 7.51
CA GLY A 47 -1.70 8.87 6.97
C GLY A 47 -2.01 8.13 5.67
N GLY A 48 -1.20 7.13 5.32
CA GLY A 48 -1.41 6.36 4.09
C GLY A 48 -2.77 5.66 4.06
N LEU A 49 -3.54 5.91 3.01
CA LEU A 49 -4.90 5.39 2.86
C LEU A 49 -4.92 3.91 2.50
N GLY A 50 -6.01 3.23 2.89
CA GLY A 50 -6.24 1.84 2.53
C GLY A 50 -6.97 1.70 1.20
N ILE A 51 -6.42 2.29 0.15
CA ILE A 51 -6.99 2.27 -1.20
C ILE A 51 -6.05 1.54 -2.16
N GLU A 52 -6.58 1.03 -3.27
CA GLU A 52 -5.79 0.25 -4.23
C GLU A 52 -4.50 0.96 -4.65
N GLU A 53 -4.56 2.26 -4.84
CA GLU A 53 -3.45 3.06 -5.32
C GLU A 53 -2.32 3.18 -4.31
N ASN A 54 -2.55 2.75 -3.07
CA ASN A 54 -1.56 2.81 -2.00
C ASN A 54 -1.22 1.45 -1.39
N ILE A 55 -1.88 0.38 -1.83
CA ILE A 55 -1.69 -0.95 -1.24
C ILE A 55 -0.97 -1.88 -2.21
N LEU A 56 -0.09 -2.70 -1.68
CA LEU A 56 0.78 -3.59 -2.44
C LEU A 56 0.72 -5.01 -1.87
N THR A 57 0.88 -6.00 -2.75
CA THR A 57 1.07 -7.37 -2.32
C THR A 57 2.55 -7.61 -2.09
N LEU A 58 2.91 -7.93 -0.85
CA LEU A 58 4.29 -8.24 -0.47
C LEU A 58 4.30 -9.50 0.38
N CYS A 59 5.37 -10.30 0.27
CA CYS A 59 5.60 -11.38 1.21
C CYS A 59 6.02 -10.77 2.55
N TRP A 60 5.96 -11.59 3.61
CA TRP A 60 6.28 -11.10 4.96
C TRP A 60 7.67 -10.47 5.05
N ASP A 61 8.68 -11.13 4.47
CA ASP A 61 10.06 -10.63 4.51
C ASP A 61 10.21 -9.27 3.83
N CYS A 62 9.62 -9.12 2.65
CA CYS A 62 9.72 -7.86 1.91
C CYS A 62 8.91 -6.76 2.57
N HIS A 63 7.76 -7.10 3.13
CA HIS A 63 6.95 -6.15 3.89
C HIS A 63 7.74 -5.62 5.09
N PHE A 64 8.39 -6.53 5.83
CA PHE A 64 9.23 -6.15 6.97
C PHE A 64 10.40 -5.26 6.53
N LYS A 65 11.10 -5.64 5.45
CA LYS A 65 12.22 -4.84 4.93
C LYS A 65 11.79 -3.44 4.53
N TYR A 66 10.64 -3.33 3.88
CA TYR A 66 10.11 -2.03 3.46
C TYR A 66 9.77 -1.14 4.65
N ASP A 67 9.12 -1.71 5.67
CA ASP A 67 8.63 -0.93 6.81
C ASP A 67 9.71 -0.61 7.85
N HIS A 68 10.75 -1.45 7.98
CA HIS A 68 11.65 -1.40 9.14
C HIS A 68 13.13 -1.35 8.82
N THR A 69 13.52 -1.24 7.55
CA THR A 69 14.95 -1.23 7.20
C THR A 69 15.31 -0.09 6.25
N ASP A 70 16.62 0.05 6.01
CA ASP A 70 17.18 1.04 5.09
C ASP A 70 16.79 0.79 3.63
N ASN A 71 16.21 -0.38 3.34
CA ASN A 71 15.78 -0.70 1.97
C ASN A 71 14.55 0.07 1.54
N ARG A 72 13.91 0.80 2.45
CA ARG A 72 12.66 1.51 2.18
C ARG A 72 12.77 2.45 0.98
N GLU A 73 13.83 3.23 0.90
CA GLU A 73 13.96 4.19 -0.19
C GLU A 73 14.04 3.51 -1.55
N ARG A 74 14.90 2.51 -1.67
CA ARG A 74 15.07 1.76 -2.91
C ARG A 74 13.80 1.01 -3.31
N MET A 75 13.19 0.31 -2.36
CA MET A 75 11.96 -0.41 -2.61
C MET A 75 10.82 0.55 -2.94
N GLY A 76 10.75 1.68 -2.25
CA GLY A 76 9.74 2.70 -2.48
C GLY A 76 9.77 3.27 -3.89
N GLU A 77 10.94 3.50 -4.44
CA GLU A 77 11.08 3.99 -5.81
C GLU A 77 10.51 2.96 -6.80
N PHE A 78 10.80 1.68 -6.58
CA PHE A 78 10.24 0.62 -7.42
C PHE A 78 8.71 0.56 -7.29
N PHE A 79 8.19 0.62 -6.07
CA PHE A 79 6.74 0.56 -5.83
C PHE A 79 6.03 1.75 -6.44
N LYS A 80 6.63 2.93 -6.36
CA LYS A 80 6.09 4.13 -6.97
C LYS A 80 5.94 3.95 -8.48
N GLY A 81 6.98 3.47 -9.13
CA GLY A 81 6.93 3.19 -10.57
C GLY A 81 5.87 2.16 -10.93
N TYR A 82 5.78 1.10 -10.11
CA TYR A 82 4.78 0.04 -10.32
C TYR A 82 3.36 0.60 -10.23
N LEU A 83 3.06 1.34 -9.17
CA LEU A 83 1.72 1.90 -8.96
C LEU A 83 1.35 2.91 -10.06
N LYS A 84 2.30 3.76 -10.45
CA LYS A 84 2.08 4.70 -11.55
C LYS A 84 1.75 3.97 -12.85
N SER A 85 2.36 2.82 -13.08
CA SER A 85 2.09 2.03 -14.30
C SER A 85 0.70 1.41 -14.30
N LYS A 86 0.10 1.21 -13.12
CA LYS A 86 -1.22 0.59 -13.00
C LYS A 86 -2.37 1.59 -13.03
N TYR A 87 -2.12 2.84 -12.65
CA TYR A 87 -3.16 3.86 -12.54
C TYR A 87 -2.72 5.15 -13.26
N PRO A 88 -3.33 5.49 -14.42
CA PRO A 88 -2.92 6.68 -15.19
C PRO A 88 -2.96 8.00 -14.41
N ASP A 89 -3.92 8.12 -13.50
CA ASP A 89 -4.09 9.33 -12.71
C ASP A 89 -3.45 9.26 -11.33
N TRP A 90 -2.54 8.30 -11.15
CA TRP A 90 -1.90 8.09 -9.85
C TRP A 90 -1.15 9.35 -9.40
N ASP A 91 -1.44 9.81 -8.18
CA ASP A 91 -0.83 10.99 -7.59
C ASP A 91 -0.57 10.71 -6.11
N GLU A 92 0.70 10.70 -5.74
CA GLU A 92 1.13 10.40 -4.40
C GLU A 92 0.43 11.28 -3.35
N LYS A 93 0.14 12.52 -3.68
CA LYS A 93 -0.53 13.46 -2.78
C LYS A 93 -1.95 13.04 -2.44
N LYS A 94 -2.58 12.23 -3.26
CA LYS A 94 -3.94 11.74 -3.05
C LYS A 94 -3.99 10.48 -2.19
N LEU A 95 -2.85 9.94 -1.80
CA LEU A 95 -2.77 8.68 -1.06
C LEU A 95 -2.78 8.86 0.46
N VAL A 96 -2.88 10.08 0.95
CA VAL A 96 -2.86 10.36 2.38
C VAL A 96 -4.18 10.94 2.86
N TYR A 97 -4.53 10.61 4.10
CA TYR A 97 -5.74 11.13 4.73
C TYR A 97 -5.61 12.64 4.94
N LYS A 98 -6.67 13.35 4.56
CA LYS A 98 -6.75 14.78 4.77
C LYS A 98 -7.99 15.08 5.60
N LYS A 99 -7.79 15.77 6.71
CA LYS A 99 -8.90 16.20 7.54
C LYS A 99 -9.62 17.37 6.87
N LEU A 100 -10.93 17.24 6.77
CA LEU A 100 -11.77 18.31 6.25
C LEU A 100 -12.24 19.21 7.39
N TYR A 101 -12.18 20.50 7.19
CA TYR A 101 -12.65 21.49 8.17
C TYR A 101 -13.91 22.17 7.68
#